data_d9071d0be847aa988b3ce95c72712a14
#
_entry.id   d9071d0be847aa988b3ce95c72712a14
#
_cell.length_a   1.000
_cell.length_b   1.000
_cell.length_c   1.000
_cell.angle_alpha   90.00
_cell.angle_beta   90.00
_cell.angle_gamma   90.00
#
_symmetry.space_group_name_H-M   'P 1'
#
loop_
_entity.id
_entity.type
_entity.pdbx_description
1 polymer ?
#
loop_
_entity_poly.entity_id
_entity_poly.type
_entity_poly.pdbx_seq_one_letter_code
_entity_poly.pdbx_strand_id
1 'polypeptide(L)'
;MRIYRIEITSWTASFRYPNIISGYQPTLCVPPLSTVLGLINACAGKYLNFKNEEIGYYFDYQSKSEDLETIYQIESKDGVPKKEVKSNVLRREFLYGCRLFVYLKKTKLVDYFKQPYFQLLLGRSNDLATICSISERDLHEKKNASKIRGQIVPFRGYFLPGTIQALPQYFTNELPRENIGTQPYSIINYDADDFDTSLTAYTDLIDNKEIDIYFHKLNFGGE
;
A
#
# COMPACT_ATOMS: atom_id res chain seq x y z
N MET A 1 -3.20 20.41 11.76
CA MET A 1 -3.98 20.25 10.49
C MET A 1 -5.01 19.15 10.70
N ARG A 2 -6.29 19.46 10.48
CA ARG A 2 -7.39 18.49 10.63
C ARG A 2 -7.33 17.45 9.50
N ILE A 3 -7.28 16.18 9.86
CA ILE A 3 -7.11 15.02 8.98
C ILE A 3 -7.97 13.88 9.48
N TYR A 4 -8.42 13.02 8.58
CA TYR A 4 -9.07 11.76 8.93
C TYR A 4 -8.07 10.63 8.87
N ARG A 5 -7.97 9.86 9.96
CA ARG A 5 -7.20 8.62 10.04
C ARG A 5 -8.17 7.44 9.94
N ILE A 6 -7.94 6.58 8.95
CA ILE A 6 -8.66 5.33 8.74
C ILE A 6 -7.73 4.19 9.13
N GLU A 7 -8.13 3.38 10.07
CA GLU A 7 -7.42 2.19 10.51
C GLU A 7 -8.01 0.94 9.85
N ILE A 8 -7.16 0.17 9.20
CA ILE A 8 -7.50 -1.03 8.45
C ILE A 8 -6.61 -2.16 8.94
N THR A 9 -7.20 -3.31 9.23
CA THR A 9 -6.47 -4.50 9.65
C THR A 9 -6.64 -5.62 8.65
N SER A 10 -5.63 -6.50 8.60
CA SER A 10 -5.67 -7.74 7.83
C SER A 10 -4.88 -8.82 8.55
N TRP A 11 -5.34 -10.07 8.50
CA TRP A 11 -4.58 -11.20 9.04
C TRP A 11 -3.28 -11.39 8.27
N THR A 12 -3.33 -11.26 6.95
CA THR A 12 -2.16 -11.40 6.08
C THR A 12 -2.11 -10.28 5.04
N ALA A 13 -0.91 -9.98 4.54
CA ALA A 13 -0.68 -9.11 3.40
C ALA A 13 0.54 -9.60 2.61
N SER A 14 0.55 -9.37 1.30
CA SER A 14 1.72 -9.67 0.47
C SER A 14 1.79 -8.66 -0.68
N PHE A 15 2.87 -7.87 -0.72
CA PHE A 15 3.07 -6.82 -1.71
C PHE A 15 4.21 -7.21 -2.65
N ARG A 16 3.89 -7.55 -3.89
CA ARG A 16 4.86 -8.05 -4.87
C ARG A 16 5.91 -7.02 -5.25
N TYR A 17 7.13 -7.49 -5.41
CA TYR A 17 8.15 -6.78 -6.16
C TYR A 17 7.78 -6.81 -7.66
N PRO A 18 7.76 -5.66 -8.37
CA PRO A 18 7.34 -5.62 -9.77
C PRO A 18 8.27 -6.36 -10.72
N ASN A 19 9.52 -6.57 -10.33
CA ASN A 19 10.58 -7.20 -11.14
C ASN A 19 10.79 -8.70 -10.83
N ILE A 20 10.06 -9.30 -9.88
CA ILE A 20 10.18 -10.72 -9.52
C ILE A 20 8.88 -11.44 -9.90
N ILE A 21 8.93 -12.24 -10.98
CA ILE A 21 7.74 -12.83 -11.58
C ILE A 21 7.61 -14.33 -11.26
N SER A 22 8.72 -15.05 -11.07
CA SER A 22 8.72 -16.52 -10.93
C SER A 22 9.61 -17.01 -9.80
N GLY A 23 9.35 -18.23 -9.33
CA GLY A 23 10.10 -18.90 -8.29
C GLY A 23 9.77 -18.39 -6.90
N TYR A 24 10.75 -17.87 -6.18
CA TYR A 24 10.57 -17.25 -4.89
C TYR A 24 10.03 -15.82 -5.05
N GLN A 25 8.95 -15.51 -4.37
CA GLN A 25 8.29 -14.19 -4.40
C GLN A 25 8.36 -13.52 -3.03
N PRO A 26 9.35 -12.67 -2.77
CA PRO A 26 9.43 -11.88 -1.56
C PRO A 26 8.31 -10.84 -1.50
N THR A 27 7.97 -10.38 -0.31
CA THR A 27 7.03 -9.27 -0.09
C THR A 27 7.77 -8.00 0.28
N LEU A 28 7.31 -6.86 -0.23
CA LEU A 28 7.68 -5.57 0.31
C LEU A 28 7.17 -5.48 1.76
N CYS A 29 7.93 -4.83 2.65
CA CYS A 29 7.54 -4.65 4.05
C CYS A 29 6.51 -3.53 4.26
N VAL A 30 6.19 -2.77 3.19
CA VAL A 30 5.23 -1.66 3.19
C VAL A 30 4.45 -1.70 1.88
N PRO A 31 3.13 -1.43 1.89
CA PRO A 31 2.35 -1.39 0.66
C PRO A 31 2.85 -0.30 -0.29
N PRO A 32 3.00 -0.58 -1.59
CA PRO A 32 3.23 0.45 -2.59
C PRO A 32 2.11 1.49 -2.60
N LEU A 33 2.42 2.72 -3.01
CA LEU A 33 1.41 3.78 -3.15
C LEU A 33 0.23 3.34 -4.03
N SER A 34 0.53 2.66 -5.15
CA SER A 34 -0.50 2.11 -6.05
C SER A 34 -1.46 1.13 -5.36
N THR A 35 -1.01 0.37 -4.36
CA THR A 35 -1.87 -0.51 -3.56
C THR A 35 -2.82 0.30 -2.68
N VAL A 36 -2.33 1.34 -2.02
CA VAL A 36 -3.16 2.23 -1.19
C VAL A 36 -4.21 2.96 -2.03
N LEU A 37 -3.82 3.47 -3.22
CA LEU A 37 -4.76 4.10 -4.15
C LEU A 37 -5.79 3.11 -4.70
N GLY A 38 -5.36 1.87 -5.00
CA GLY A 38 -6.24 0.78 -5.41
C GLY A 38 -7.27 0.42 -4.35
N LEU A 39 -6.88 0.46 -3.07
CA LEU A 39 -7.78 0.22 -1.94
C LEU A 39 -8.83 1.34 -1.83
N ILE A 40 -8.45 2.60 -2.03
CA ILE A 40 -9.40 3.73 -2.07
C ILE A 40 -10.38 3.58 -3.24
N ASN A 41 -9.91 3.14 -4.42
CA ASN A 41 -10.78 2.83 -5.55
C ASN A 41 -11.76 1.70 -5.24
N ALA A 42 -11.32 0.66 -4.54
CA ALA A 42 -12.18 -0.44 -4.10
C ALA A 42 -13.28 0.03 -3.15
N CYS A 43 -12.95 0.91 -2.20
CA CYS A 43 -13.93 1.56 -1.34
C CYS A 43 -14.95 2.36 -2.16
N ALA A 44 -14.49 3.13 -3.15
CA ALA A 44 -15.35 3.96 -3.98
C ALA A 44 -16.18 3.17 -5.00
N GLY A 45 -15.82 1.91 -5.30
CA GLY A 45 -16.45 1.10 -6.35
C GLY A 45 -16.18 1.61 -7.77
N LYS A 46 -15.20 2.49 -7.95
CA LYS A 46 -14.85 3.11 -9.24
C LYS A 46 -13.41 3.59 -9.26
N TYR A 47 -12.91 3.78 -10.47
CA TYR A 47 -11.62 4.43 -10.68
C TYR A 47 -11.70 5.92 -10.36
N LEU A 48 -10.84 6.39 -9.45
CA LEU A 48 -10.84 7.77 -8.99
C LEU A 48 -9.73 8.58 -9.67
N ASN A 49 -10.03 9.86 -9.82
CA ASN A 49 -9.05 10.86 -10.20
C ASN A 49 -8.45 11.45 -8.91
N PHE A 50 -7.12 11.32 -8.76
CA PHE A 50 -6.37 11.83 -7.62
C PHE A 50 -5.62 13.14 -7.96
N LYS A 51 -6.21 13.99 -8.76
CA LYS A 51 -5.62 15.29 -9.12
C LYS A 51 -5.68 16.25 -7.92
N ASN A 52 -4.51 16.80 -7.55
CA ASN A 52 -4.36 17.69 -6.40
C ASN A 52 -4.81 17.06 -5.07
N GLU A 53 -4.57 15.77 -4.90
CA GLU A 53 -4.80 15.06 -3.65
C GLU A 53 -3.49 14.90 -2.87
N GLU A 54 -3.60 14.85 -1.56
CA GLU A 54 -2.49 14.50 -0.66
C GLU A 54 -2.93 13.36 0.25
N ILE A 55 -2.15 12.29 0.26
CA ILE A 55 -2.44 11.08 1.02
C ILE A 55 -1.19 10.67 1.80
N GLY A 56 -1.36 10.48 3.10
CA GLY A 56 -0.36 9.85 3.95
C GLY A 56 -0.78 8.43 4.31
N TYR A 57 0.16 7.59 4.69
CA TYR A 57 -0.16 6.30 5.30
C TYR A 57 1.00 5.79 6.16
N TYR A 58 0.67 4.91 7.09
CA TYR A 58 1.61 4.15 7.92
C TYR A 58 1.17 2.70 7.93
N PHE A 59 2.12 1.78 7.90
CA PHE A 59 1.86 0.35 7.90
C PHE A 59 2.80 -0.37 8.87
N ASP A 60 2.26 -1.25 9.66
CA ASP A 60 3.01 -2.18 10.51
C ASP A 60 2.43 -3.60 10.43
N TYR A 61 3.21 -4.56 10.93
CA TYR A 61 2.85 -5.98 10.99
C TYR A 61 3.58 -6.67 12.14
N GLN A 62 3.07 -7.81 12.59
CA GLN A 62 3.65 -8.55 13.71
C GLN A 62 4.82 -9.45 13.30
N SER A 63 4.69 -10.13 12.17
CA SER A 63 5.72 -11.07 11.69
C SER A 63 5.67 -11.25 10.17
N LYS A 64 6.75 -11.84 9.63
CA LYS A 64 6.86 -12.25 8.23
C LYS A 64 7.12 -13.74 8.17
N SER A 65 6.47 -14.42 7.22
CA SER A 65 6.62 -15.86 7.01
C SER A 65 6.53 -16.21 5.52
N GLU A 66 6.75 -17.48 5.21
CA GLU A 66 6.67 -18.02 3.86
C GLU A 66 5.56 -19.05 3.74
N ASP A 67 4.94 -19.11 2.58
CA ASP A 67 3.92 -20.08 2.22
C ASP A 67 4.25 -20.73 0.87
N LEU A 68 3.77 -21.96 0.67
CA LEU A 68 3.82 -22.68 -0.60
C LEU A 68 2.47 -22.54 -1.31
N GLU A 69 2.45 -21.75 -2.38
CA GLU A 69 1.25 -21.50 -3.19
C GLU A 69 1.32 -22.35 -4.46
N THR A 70 0.33 -23.21 -4.66
CA THR A 70 0.19 -23.97 -5.89
C THR A 70 -0.69 -23.21 -6.87
N ILE A 71 -0.12 -22.86 -8.02
CA ILE A 71 -0.85 -22.20 -9.12
C ILE A 71 -1.18 -23.24 -10.17
N TYR A 72 -2.47 -23.38 -10.47
CA TYR A 72 -2.96 -24.22 -11.56
C TYR A 72 -3.17 -23.40 -12.80
N GLN A 73 -2.58 -23.85 -13.91
CA GLN A 73 -2.77 -23.25 -15.23
C GLN A 73 -3.72 -24.16 -16.03
N ILE A 74 -4.93 -23.68 -16.19
CA ILE A 74 -5.99 -24.40 -16.93
C ILE A 74 -6.13 -23.74 -18.30
N GLU A 75 -5.80 -24.48 -19.35
CA GLU A 75 -6.04 -24.04 -20.72
C GLU A 75 -7.48 -24.39 -21.14
N SER A 76 -8.10 -23.55 -21.96
CA SER A 76 -9.41 -23.85 -22.54
C SER A 76 -9.33 -23.87 -24.07
N LYS A 77 -10.18 -24.69 -24.67
CA LYS A 77 -10.45 -24.69 -26.11
C LYS A 77 -11.96 -24.56 -26.31
N ASP A 78 -12.38 -23.57 -27.08
CA ASP A 78 -13.81 -23.27 -27.36
C ASP A 78 -14.66 -23.14 -26.07
N GLY A 79 -14.07 -22.53 -24.99
CA GLY A 79 -14.74 -22.37 -23.71
C GLY A 79 -14.77 -23.62 -22.82
N VAL A 80 -14.24 -24.75 -23.29
CA VAL A 80 -14.17 -26.00 -22.51
C VAL A 80 -12.76 -26.17 -21.93
N PRO A 81 -12.63 -26.35 -20.59
CA PRO A 81 -11.32 -26.60 -19.96
C PRO A 81 -10.68 -27.87 -20.50
N LYS A 82 -9.39 -27.83 -20.81
CA LYS A 82 -8.61 -29.01 -21.16
C LYS A 82 -8.43 -29.90 -19.91
N LYS A 83 -8.38 -31.23 -20.12
CA LYS A 83 -8.18 -32.20 -19.03
C LYS A 83 -6.76 -32.12 -18.42
N GLU A 84 -5.77 -31.66 -19.19
CA GLU A 84 -4.41 -31.50 -18.71
C GLU A 84 -4.26 -30.17 -17.97
N VAL A 85 -3.98 -30.26 -16.69
CA VAL A 85 -3.74 -29.10 -15.82
C VAL A 85 -2.24 -29.07 -15.50
N LYS A 86 -1.59 -27.99 -15.89
CA LYS A 86 -0.21 -27.72 -15.44
C LYS A 86 -0.26 -27.06 -14.07
N SER A 87 0.61 -27.46 -13.15
CA SER A 87 0.75 -26.82 -11.86
C SER A 87 2.17 -26.32 -11.66
N ASN A 88 2.30 -25.22 -10.95
CA ASN A 88 3.57 -24.70 -10.50
C ASN A 88 3.47 -24.35 -9.02
N VAL A 89 4.53 -24.61 -8.26
CA VAL A 89 4.62 -24.30 -6.84
C VAL A 89 5.54 -23.10 -6.67
N LEU A 90 5.02 -22.06 -6.03
CA LEU A 90 5.76 -20.86 -5.70
C LEU A 90 5.95 -20.74 -4.20
N ARG A 91 7.15 -20.39 -3.77
CA ARG A 91 7.40 -19.90 -2.41
C ARG A 91 7.07 -18.41 -2.36
N ARG A 92 6.17 -18.04 -1.49
CA ARG A 92 5.72 -16.65 -1.35
C ARG A 92 5.85 -16.18 0.10
N GLU A 93 6.53 -15.05 0.28
CA GLU A 93 6.49 -14.36 1.57
C GLU A 93 5.15 -13.65 1.77
N PHE A 94 4.73 -13.60 3.02
CA PHE A 94 3.60 -12.79 3.47
C PHE A 94 3.86 -12.19 4.86
N LEU A 95 3.15 -11.11 5.14
CA LEU A 95 3.16 -10.41 6.42
C LEU A 95 1.93 -10.85 7.21
N TYR A 96 2.06 -10.98 8.52
CA TYR A 96 1.00 -11.41 9.43
C TYR A 96 0.70 -10.34 10.47
N GLY A 97 -0.59 -10.21 10.87
CA GLY A 97 -1.03 -9.24 11.87
C GLY A 97 -0.84 -7.80 11.41
N CYS A 98 -1.32 -7.50 10.20
CA CYS A 98 -1.09 -6.25 9.50
C CYS A 98 -2.05 -5.14 9.95
N ARG A 99 -1.53 -3.91 10.09
CA ARG A 99 -2.31 -2.69 10.29
C ARG A 99 -1.88 -1.63 9.28
N LEU A 100 -2.84 -1.04 8.62
CA LEU A 100 -2.64 0.08 7.70
C LEU A 100 -3.44 1.28 8.20
N PHE A 101 -2.78 2.41 8.40
CA PHE A 101 -3.40 3.68 8.72
C PHE A 101 -3.32 4.58 7.49
N VAL A 102 -4.48 4.98 6.96
CA VAL A 102 -4.55 5.89 5.81
C VAL A 102 -5.00 7.26 6.29
N TYR A 103 -4.31 8.30 5.86
CA TYR A 103 -4.55 9.69 6.25
C TYR A 103 -5.07 10.49 5.05
N LEU A 104 -6.27 11.05 5.19
CA LEU A 104 -6.97 11.77 4.14
C LEU A 104 -7.40 13.16 4.62
N LYS A 105 -7.18 14.19 3.77
CA LYS A 105 -7.62 15.57 4.05
C LYS A 105 -9.07 15.83 3.65
N LYS A 106 -9.57 15.12 2.62
CA LYS A 106 -10.88 15.37 2.04
C LYS A 106 -11.94 14.40 2.57
N THR A 107 -13.01 14.93 3.10
CA THR A 107 -14.17 14.18 3.60
C THR A 107 -14.78 13.25 2.56
N LYS A 108 -14.85 13.69 1.30
CA LYS A 108 -15.40 12.87 0.19
C LYS A 108 -14.71 11.52 0.03
N LEU A 109 -13.39 11.47 0.18
CA LEU A 109 -12.63 10.20 0.11
C LEU A 109 -12.90 9.35 1.36
N VAL A 110 -13.07 9.99 2.52
CA VAL A 110 -13.37 9.31 3.79
C VAL A 110 -14.75 8.64 3.75
N ASP A 111 -15.72 9.27 3.09
CA ASP A 111 -17.09 8.73 3.01
C ASP A 111 -17.14 7.36 2.31
N TYR A 112 -16.23 7.12 1.34
CA TYR A 112 -16.13 5.79 0.73
C TYR A 112 -15.71 4.69 1.71
N PHE A 113 -14.92 5.02 2.73
CA PHE A 113 -14.51 4.05 3.75
C PHE A 113 -15.62 3.74 4.78
N LYS A 114 -16.62 4.60 4.93
CA LYS A 114 -17.77 4.33 5.82
C LYS A 114 -18.60 3.16 5.31
N GLN A 115 -18.70 3.00 3.99
CA GLN A 115 -19.42 1.92 3.33
C GLN A 115 -18.67 1.50 2.06
N PRO A 116 -17.62 0.66 2.18
CA PRO A 116 -16.85 0.19 1.04
C PRO A 116 -17.73 -0.56 0.04
N TYR A 117 -17.54 -0.26 -1.24
CA TYR A 117 -18.27 -0.93 -2.32
C TYR A 117 -17.79 -2.36 -2.55
N PHE A 118 -16.47 -2.58 -2.57
CA PHE A 118 -15.87 -3.90 -2.69
C PHE A 118 -15.22 -4.34 -1.39
N GLN A 119 -15.07 -5.67 -1.22
CA GLN A 119 -14.23 -6.24 -0.17
C GLN A 119 -12.80 -5.70 -0.31
N LEU A 120 -12.23 -5.23 0.79
CA LEU A 120 -10.88 -4.70 0.81
C LEU A 120 -9.85 -5.84 0.87
N LEU A 121 -8.74 -5.66 0.16
CA LEU A 121 -7.65 -6.61 0.07
C LEU A 121 -6.31 -5.89 0.26
N LEU A 122 -5.38 -6.52 0.98
CA LEU A 122 -4.00 -6.03 1.13
C LEU A 122 -3.00 -6.93 0.38
N GLY A 123 -3.17 -6.98 -0.96
CA GLY A 123 -2.26 -7.69 -1.87
C GLY A 123 -2.94 -8.81 -2.62
N ARG A 124 -2.97 -10.03 -2.07
CA ARG A 124 -3.58 -11.20 -2.70
C ARG A 124 -5.10 -11.22 -2.49
N SER A 125 -5.79 -12.03 -3.30
CA SER A 125 -7.25 -12.25 -3.15
C SER A 125 -7.64 -12.85 -1.78
N ASN A 126 -6.70 -13.50 -1.09
CA ASN A 126 -6.90 -14.11 0.22
C ASN A 126 -6.57 -13.15 1.38
N ASP A 127 -5.90 -12.05 1.11
CA ASP A 127 -5.49 -11.07 2.12
C ASP A 127 -6.64 -10.08 2.40
N LEU A 128 -7.70 -10.60 3.03
CA LEU A 128 -8.90 -9.85 3.36
C LEU A 128 -8.61 -8.79 4.42
N ALA A 129 -9.09 -7.58 4.18
CA ALA A 129 -8.90 -6.46 5.08
C ALA A 129 -10.23 -5.87 5.57
N THR A 130 -10.22 -5.31 6.77
CA THR A 130 -11.38 -4.73 7.44
C THR A 130 -11.05 -3.36 7.98
N ILE A 131 -11.96 -2.41 7.83
CA ILE A 131 -11.86 -1.08 8.45
C ILE A 131 -12.27 -1.21 9.90
N CYS A 132 -11.34 -0.86 10.81
CA CYS A 132 -11.58 -0.93 12.25
C CYS A 132 -12.09 0.39 12.81
N SER A 133 -11.53 1.51 12.35
CA SER A 133 -11.92 2.83 12.85
C SER A 133 -11.72 3.93 11.81
N ILE A 134 -12.53 4.97 11.92
CA ILE A 134 -12.37 6.24 11.20
C ILE A 134 -12.42 7.33 12.25
N SER A 135 -11.36 8.11 12.39
CA SER A 135 -11.27 9.13 13.42
C SER A 135 -10.67 10.43 12.87
N GLU A 136 -11.16 11.55 13.37
CA GLU A 136 -10.50 12.84 13.12
C GLU A 136 -9.26 12.97 14.00
N ARG A 137 -8.20 13.53 13.42
CA ARG A 137 -6.95 13.84 14.10
C ARG A 137 -6.53 15.27 13.77
N ASP A 138 -5.90 15.90 14.73
CA ASP A 138 -5.22 17.17 14.50
C ASP A 138 -3.71 16.92 14.54
N LEU A 139 -3.09 16.87 13.35
CA LEU A 139 -1.67 16.56 13.21
C LEU A 139 -0.84 17.84 13.15
N HIS A 140 0.30 17.82 13.81
CA HIS A 140 1.27 18.92 13.79
C HIS A 140 2.28 18.72 12.69
N GLU A 141 2.50 19.79 11.91
CA GLU A 141 3.55 19.80 10.88
C GLU A 141 4.92 19.85 11.56
N LYS A 142 5.81 18.99 11.12
CA LYS A 142 7.18 18.88 11.58
C LYS A 142 8.11 19.02 10.37
N LYS A 143 8.87 20.10 10.35
CA LYS A 143 10.03 20.26 9.47
C LYS A 143 11.16 19.40 10.02
N ASN A 144 11.98 18.85 9.14
CA ASN A 144 13.06 17.93 9.52
C ASN A 144 12.51 16.70 10.28
N ALA A 145 11.59 16.00 9.65
CA ALA A 145 11.02 14.78 10.21
C ALA A 145 12.11 13.74 10.50
N SER A 146 12.03 13.06 11.64
CA SER A 146 13.04 12.11 12.10
C SER A 146 12.48 10.71 12.41
N LYS A 147 11.14 10.58 12.45
CA LYS A 147 10.45 9.34 12.85
C LYS A 147 9.59 8.80 11.70
N ILE A 148 10.08 8.92 10.45
CA ILE A 148 9.41 8.35 9.27
C ILE A 148 9.72 6.86 9.23
N ARG A 149 8.67 6.02 9.34
CA ARG A 149 8.76 4.56 9.32
C ARG A 149 7.45 3.94 8.89
N GLY A 150 7.43 2.68 8.45
CA GLY A 150 6.24 2.01 7.95
C GLY A 150 5.65 2.68 6.71
N GLN A 151 6.48 3.29 5.88
CA GLN A 151 6.06 4.10 4.73
C GLN A 151 7.02 3.94 3.56
N ILE A 152 6.58 4.27 2.36
CA ILE A 152 7.48 4.57 1.26
C ILE A 152 7.61 6.09 1.11
N VAL A 153 8.79 6.55 0.73
CA VAL A 153 9.06 7.98 0.47
C VAL A 153 9.77 8.09 -0.87
N PRO A 154 9.37 9.02 -1.76
CA PRO A 154 10.06 9.21 -3.03
C PRO A 154 11.54 9.51 -2.82
N PHE A 155 12.40 8.73 -3.47
CA PHE A 155 13.85 8.94 -3.42
C PHE A 155 14.22 10.12 -4.32
N ARG A 156 14.67 11.22 -3.70
CA ARG A 156 15.04 12.48 -4.40
C ARG A 156 16.43 12.98 -4.04
N GLY A 157 17.38 12.04 -3.92
CA GLY A 157 18.76 12.42 -3.58
C GLY A 157 19.01 12.73 -2.10
N TYR A 158 18.03 12.51 -1.23
CA TYR A 158 18.21 12.55 0.23
C TYR A 158 18.67 11.19 0.73
N PHE A 159 19.50 11.22 1.77
CA PHE A 159 19.77 9.98 2.49
C PHE A 159 18.49 9.59 3.26
N LEU A 160 17.90 8.47 2.87
CA LEU A 160 16.78 7.83 3.55
C LEU A 160 17.16 6.39 3.83
N PRO A 161 16.86 5.85 5.01
CA PRO A 161 17.10 4.44 5.30
C PRO A 161 16.17 3.55 4.50
N GLY A 162 16.44 2.26 4.51
CA GLY A 162 15.59 1.25 3.88
C GLY A 162 16.05 0.86 2.47
N THR A 163 15.23 0.07 1.80
CA THR A 163 15.53 -0.47 0.48
C THR A 163 15.01 0.46 -0.61
N ILE A 164 15.85 0.77 -1.60
CA ILE A 164 15.40 1.58 -2.76
C ILE A 164 14.81 0.64 -3.80
N GLN A 165 13.56 0.91 -4.20
CA GLN A 165 12.86 0.14 -5.22
C GLN A 165 12.11 1.07 -6.17
N ALA A 166 12.22 0.80 -7.48
CA ALA A 166 11.37 1.43 -8.48
C ALA A 166 9.96 0.83 -8.41
N LEU A 167 8.96 1.66 -8.10
CA LEU A 167 7.59 1.23 -7.94
C LEU A 167 6.65 2.06 -8.81
N PRO A 168 5.59 1.46 -9.37
CA PRO A 168 4.55 2.22 -10.05
C PRO A 168 3.78 3.09 -9.06
N GLN A 169 3.49 4.31 -9.45
CA GLN A 169 2.71 5.23 -8.63
C GLN A 169 1.22 4.91 -8.66
N TYR A 170 0.72 4.58 -9.87
CA TYR A 170 -0.68 4.24 -10.10
C TYR A 170 -0.82 3.35 -11.33
N PHE A 171 -2.02 2.85 -11.63
CA PHE A 171 -2.31 2.03 -12.80
C PHE A 171 -3.53 2.56 -13.55
N THR A 172 -3.58 2.35 -14.87
CA THR A 172 -4.77 2.63 -15.69
C THR A 172 -5.95 1.74 -15.30
N ASN A 173 -7.16 2.12 -15.72
CA ASN A 173 -8.36 1.31 -15.53
C ASN A 173 -8.63 0.35 -16.71
N GLU A 174 -7.71 0.25 -17.64
CA GLU A 174 -7.83 -0.59 -18.83
C GLU A 174 -7.32 -2.02 -18.59
N LEU A 175 -7.63 -2.94 -19.49
CA LEU A 175 -7.12 -4.32 -19.49
C LEU A 175 -6.35 -4.58 -20.79
N PRO A 176 -5.06 -4.93 -20.74
CA PRO A 176 -4.23 -5.03 -19.52
C PRO A 176 -3.98 -3.67 -18.85
N ARG A 177 -3.84 -3.67 -17.53
CA ARG A 177 -3.49 -2.45 -16.78
C ARG A 177 -2.07 -2.04 -17.08
N GLU A 178 -1.88 -0.76 -17.37
CA GLU A 178 -0.58 -0.15 -17.55
C GLU A 178 -0.20 0.70 -16.33
N ASN A 179 1.09 0.82 -16.03
CA ASN A 179 1.53 1.66 -14.95
C ASN A 179 1.52 3.14 -15.36
N ILE A 180 1.16 4.00 -14.41
CA ILE A 180 1.24 5.45 -14.56
C ILE A 180 2.35 5.95 -13.63
N GLY A 181 3.48 6.36 -14.21
CA GLY A 181 4.61 6.92 -13.50
C GLY A 181 5.30 5.94 -12.55
N THR A 182 6.44 5.43 -12.98
CA THR A 182 7.35 4.66 -12.11
C THR A 182 8.43 5.58 -11.58
N GLN A 183 8.68 5.53 -10.27
CA GLN A 183 9.77 6.28 -9.65
C GLN A 183 10.44 5.49 -8.54
N PRO A 184 11.69 5.82 -8.18
CA PRO A 184 12.36 5.19 -7.05
C PRO A 184 11.76 5.67 -5.73
N TYR A 185 11.56 4.72 -4.81
CA TYR A 185 11.13 4.97 -3.43
C TYR A 185 12.11 4.33 -2.46
N SER A 186 12.35 4.99 -1.34
CA SER A 186 12.88 4.36 -0.13
C SER A 186 11.73 3.69 0.60
N ILE A 187 11.86 2.39 0.84
CA ILE A 187 10.91 1.57 1.59
C ILE A 187 11.44 1.47 3.01
N ILE A 188 10.79 2.18 3.94
CA ILE A 188 11.24 2.29 5.32
C ILE A 188 10.34 1.41 6.18
N ASN A 189 10.91 0.37 6.79
CA ASN A 189 10.16 -0.55 7.63
C ASN A 189 9.63 0.15 8.90
N TYR A 190 8.60 -0.43 9.54
CA TYR A 190 7.98 0.13 10.75
C TYR A 190 8.89 0.11 11.98
N ASP A 191 9.89 -0.77 12.01
CA ASP A 191 10.89 -0.93 13.08
C ASP A 191 12.21 -0.15 12.82
N ALA A 192 12.24 0.67 11.77
CA ALA A 192 13.41 1.50 11.47
C ALA A 192 13.71 2.47 12.61
N ASP A 193 15.00 2.67 12.86
CA ASP A 193 15.48 3.67 13.83
C ASP A 193 15.14 5.10 13.39
N ASP A 194 15.20 6.03 14.31
CA ASP A 194 15.08 7.46 14.04
C ASP A 194 16.28 7.93 13.20
N PHE A 195 16.02 8.81 12.24
CA PHE A 195 17.06 9.36 11.35
C PHE A 195 16.76 10.81 10.97
N ASP A 196 17.79 11.58 10.76
CA ASP A 196 17.65 12.98 10.38
C ASP A 196 17.30 13.13 8.89
N THR A 197 16.33 14.01 8.60
CA THR A 197 15.96 14.34 7.22
C THR A 197 15.50 15.79 7.11
N SER A 198 15.58 16.35 5.92
CA SER A 198 15.01 17.66 5.58
C SER A 198 13.55 17.60 5.13
N LEU A 199 12.91 16.44 5.21
CA LEU A 199 11.53 16.26 4.80
C LEU A 199 10.56 16.89 5.81
N THR A 200 9.47 17.42 5.27
CA THR A 200 8.32 17.83 6.08
C THR A 200 7.32 16.68 6.16
N ALA A 201 6.88 16.37 7.37
CA ALA A 201 5.89 15.35 7.65
C ALA A 201 4.91 15.85 8.73
N TYR A 202 3.93 15.03 9.08
CA TYR A 202 2.94 15.34 10.10
C TYR A 202 2.98 14.26 11.19
N THR A 203 3.22 14.67 12.43
CA THR A 203 3.37 13.75 13.55
C THR A 203 2.00 13.28 14.05
N ASP A 204 1.79 11.96 14.11
CA ASP A 204 0.68 11.30 14.77
C ASP A 204 1.16 10.40 15.91
N LEU A 205 0.30 10.10 16.86
CA LEU A 205 0.54 9.20 17.97
C LEU A 205 -0.19 7.87 17.72
N ILE A 206 0.58 6.81 17.49
CA ILE A 206 0.07 5.44 17.30
C ILE A 206 0.65 4.57 18.41
N ASP A 207 -0.19 3.95 19.23
CA ASP A 207 0.20 3.11 20.37
C ASP A 207 1.25 3.79 21.29
N ASN A 208 1.02 5.06 21.59
CA ASN A 208 1.93 5.92 22.38
C ASN A 208 3.33 6.15 21.75
N LYS A 209 3.48 5.88 20.45
CA LYS A 209 4.69 6.20 19.71
C LYS A 209 4.41 7.30 18.70
N GLU A 210 5.29 8.28 18.65
CA GLU A 210 5.24 9.31 17.62
C GLU A 210 5.75 8.75 16.30
N ILE A 211 4.93 8.93 15.25
CA ILE A 211 5.25 8.56 13.87
C ILE A 211 5.09 9.80 12.99
N ASP A 212 6.10 10.12 12.22
CA ASP A 212 6.06 11.22 11.27
C ASP A 212 5.51 10.70 9.93
N ILE A 213 4.32 11.14 9.55
CA ILE A 213 3.59 10.70 8.36
C ILE A 213 3.96 11.60 7.19
N TYR A 214 4.57 11.01 6.15
CA TYR A 214 4.84 11.69 4.90
C TYR A 214 3.58 11.73 4.03
N PHE A 215 3.25 12.90 3.47
CA PHE A 215 2.11 13.05 2.56
C PHE A 215 2.57 13.07 1.11
N HIS A 216 2.13 12.07 0.35
CA HIS A 216 2.32 12.00 -1.09
C HIS A 216 1.42 13.01 -1.79
N LYS A 217 2.03 13.90 -2.59
CA LYS A 217 1.29 14.81 -3.48
C LYS A 217 0.96 14.07 -4.77
N LEU A 218 -0.32 13.88 -5.02
CA LEU A 218 -0.82 13.11 -6.15
C LEU A 218 -1.31 14.04 -7.25
N ASN A 219 -1.03 13.66 -8.47
CA ASN A 219 -1.53 14.36 -9.66
C ASN A 219 -1.85 13.33 -10.75
N PHE A 220 -2.68 12.35 -10.42
CA PHE A 220 -3.13 11.32 -11.34
C PHE A 220 -4.59 11.61 -11.71
N GLY A 221 -4.84 11.77 -12.99
CA GLY A 221 -6.16 11.95 -13.53
C GLY A 221 -6.06 11.91 -15.04
N GLY A 222 -6.68 10.91 -15.65
CA GLY A 222 -7.02 10.96 -17.05
C GLY A 222 -8.17 11.92 -17.28
N GLU A 223 -8.23 12.43 -18.49
CA GLU A 223 -9.36 13.18 -19.04
C GLU A 223 -10.65 12.39 -18.95
#